data_3ebbe8a39f3b78355309415e069d3620
#
_entry.id   3ebbe8a39f3b78355309415e069d3620
#
_cell.length_a   1.000
_cell.length_b   1.000
_cell.length_c   1.000
_cell.angle_alpha   90.00
_cell.angle_beta   90.00
_cell.angle_gamma   90.00
#
_symmetry.space_group_name_H-M   'P 1'
#
loop_
_entity.id
_entity.type
_entity.pdbx_description
1 polymer ?
#
loop_
_entity_poly.entity_id
_entity_poly.type
_entity_poly.pdbx_seq_one_letter_code
_entity_poly.pdbx_strand_id
1 'polypeptide(L)'
;IVEGEGLTTTSKALKFTVGSSVTAAHSVQLYTPDISAVSGHNYEISFFVRSDNPGKARLTFDGLGNNYPYKDWYATGGSWTEAFETTSQWQQVKITVNDFVSTTFQIAFEFGYLPDVTYYEDNIVVTDKDAEPTVVNLISNGDFESKAITPWGAWSSGKAAISEEGEGYGSSYSMKLTSSVDGGAGNAYKAQAGYGFDTPLEVGKTYEFSAMIKASVSTTFQIQIQNSTSYAGECY
;
A
#
# COMPACT_ATOMS: atom_id res chain seq x y z
N ILE A 1 11.60 9.77 -21.20
CA ILE A 1 12.13 8.72 -20.30
C ILE A 1 13.49 8.29 -20.83
N VAL A 2 14.48 8.17 -19.95
CA VAL A 2 15.83 7.70 -20.25
C VAL A 2 16.17 6.47 -19.40
N GLU A 3 16.86 5.51 -20.02
CA GLU A 3 17.25 4.26 -19.35
C GLU A 3 18.64 4.38 -18.74
N GLY A 4 18.85 3.75 -17.60
CA GLY A 4 20.14 3.75 -16.89
C GLY A 4 20.51 5.08 -16.22
N GLU A 5 19.63 6.05 -16.23
CA GLU A 5 19.81 7.39 -15.67
C GLU A 5 18.99 7.62 -14.39
N GLY A 6 18.28 6.60 -13.91
CA GLY A 6 17.48 6.67 -12.69
C GLY A 6 18.30 6.48 -11.40
N LEU A 7 17.62 6.23 -10.29
CA LEU A 7 18.22 6.02 -8.98
C LEU A 7 19.22 4.85 -8.92
N THR A 8 19.03 3.88 -9.79
CA THR A 8 19.97 2.78 -10.01
C THR A 8 20.43 2.77 -11.46
N THR A 9 21.55 2.12 -11.74
CA THR A 9 22.09 2.01 -13.10
C THR A 9 21.23 1.25 -14.09
N THR A 10 20.14 0.63 -13.60
CA THR A 10 19.16 -0.13 -14.40
C THR A 10 17.78 0.49 -14.40
N SER A 11 17.54 1.52 -13.58
CA SER A 11 16.25 2.20 -13.53
C SER A 11 16.14 3.33 -14.55
N LYS A 12 14.91 3.74 -14.81
CA LYS A 12 14.59 4.81 -15.76
C LYS A 12 14.34 6.11 -15.00
N ALA A 13 14.67 7.22 -15.61
CA ALA A 13 14.29 8.53 -15.13
C ALA A 13 13.51 9.33 -16.18
N LEU A 14 12.71 10.27 -15.72
CA LEU A 14 12.21 11.34 -16.57
C LEU A 14 13.35 12.35 -16.77
N LYS A 15 13.66 12.67 -18.01
CA LYS A 15 14.70 13.64 -18.38
C LYS A 15 14.10 14.72 -19.26
N PHE A 16 14.42 15.96 -18.94
CA PHE A 16 14.04 17.10 -19.80
C PHE A 16 15.06 18.22 -19.64
N THR A 17 15.15 19.06 -20.67
CA THR A 17 16.07 20.20 -20.68
C THR A 17 15.26 21.49 -20.82
N VAL A 18 15.54 22.45 -19.98
CA VAL A 18 14.96 23.78 -20.02
C VAL A 18 15.56 24.53 -21.21
N GLY A 19 14.71 25.18 -21.99
CA GLY A 19 15.18 25.95 -23.13
C GLY A 19 16.00 27.17 -22.76
N SER A 20 16.64 27.79 -23.75
CA SER A 20 17.54 28.94 -23.56
C SER A 20 16.85 30.25 -23.15
N SER A 21 15.52 30.29 -23.18
CA SER A 21 14.74 31.48 -22.79
C SER A 21 13.73 31.11 -21.72
N VAL A 22 13.94 31.57 -20.51
CA VAL A 22 13.00 31.42 -19.39
C VAL A 22 12.77 32.78 -18.74
N THR A 23 11.55 33.03 -18.29
CA THR A 23 11.12 34.33 -17.73
C THR A 23 10.61 34.18 -16.28
N ALA A 24 10.16 33.00 -15.90
CA ALA A 24 9.64 32.72 -14.58
C ALA A 24 9.65 31.20 -14.34
N ALA A 25 9.58 30.77 -13.08
CA ALA A 25 9.55 29.36 -12.71
C ALA A 25 8.51 28.58 -13.51
N HIS A 26 7.30 29.11 -13.63
CA HIS A 26 6.18 28.49 -14.35
C HIS A 26 6.29 28.53 -15.88
N SER A 27 7.32 29.12 -16.45
CA SER A 27 7.53 29.08 -17.92
C SER A 27 7.96 27.70 -18.42
N VAL A 28 8.38 26.81 -17.52
CA VAL A 28 8.63 25.39 -17.81
C VAL A 28 8.01 24.56 -16.72
N GLN A 29 7.01 23.77 -17.08
CA GLN A 29 6.25 22.99 -16.12
C GLN A 29 6.06 21.54 -16.61
N LEU A 30 6.08 20.62 -15.66
CA LEU A 30 5.63 19.24 -15.81
C LEU A 30 4.46 18.99 -14.88
N TYR A 31 3.42 18.37 -15.39
CA TYR A 31 2.22 18.05 -14.62
C TYR A 31 2.02 16.56 -14.49
N THR A 32 1.54 16.14 -13.32
CA THR A 32 0.97 14.81 -13.19
C THR A 32 -0.42 14.74 -13.82
N PRO A 33 -0.92 13.56 -14.18
CA PRO A 33 -2.36 13.35 -14.31
C PRO A 33 -3.09 13.73 -13.02
N ASP A 34 -4.43 13.82 -13.08
CA ASP A 34 -5.26 14.01 -11.91
C ASP A 34 -5.04 12.87 -10.90
N ILE A 35 -4.79 13.27 -9.66
CA ILE A 35 -4.60 12.37 -8.51
C ILE A 35 -5.85 12.47 -7.66
N SER A 36 -6.46 11.33 -7.37
CA SER A 36 -7.62 11.27 -6.45
C SER A 36 -7.16 11.52 -5.02
N ALA A 37 -7.95 12.26 -4.28
CA ALA A 37 -7.70 12.59 -2.88
C ALA A 37 -8.97 12.49 -2.03
N VAL A 38 -8.80 12.42 -0.72
CA VAL A 38 -9.89 12.46 0.27
C VAL A 38 -9.76 13.75 1.05
N SER A 39 -10.84 14.53 1.06
CA SER A 39 -10.88 15.79 1.81
C SER A 39 -10.71 15.55 3.32
N GLY A 40 -9.88 16.33 3.95
CA GLY A 40 -9.53 16.21 5.37
C GLY A 40 -8.33 15.31 5.65
N HIS A 41 -7.81 14.60 4.66
CA HIS A 41 -6.63 13.75 4.83
C HIS A 41 -5.32 14.54 4.67
N ASN A 42 -4.25 13.97 5.24
CA ASN A 42 -2.89 14.45 5.10
C ASN A 42 -2.15 13.62 4.03
N TYR A 43 -1.36 14.30 3.22
CA TYR A 43 -0.61 13.64 2.13
C TYR A 43 0.89 13.90 2.27
N GLU A 44 1.70 12.90 1.95
CA GLU A 44 3.14 13.06 1.72
C GLU A 44 3.40 12.92 0.22
N ILE A 45 4.05 13.92 -0.36
CA ILE A 45 4.55 13.90 -1.73
C ILE A 45 6.06 13.75 -1.64
N SER A 46 6.62 12.74 -2.28
CA SER A 46 8.06 12.54 -2.32
C SER A 46 8.52 12.18 -3.72
N PHE A 47 9.71 12.63 -4.07
CA PHE A 47 10.36 12.33 -5.35
C PHE A 47 11.87 12.49 -5.23
N PHE A 48 12.58 11.95 -6.20
CA PHE A 48 14.01 12.19 -6.35
C PHE A 48 14.25 13.09 -7.56
N VAL A 49 15.21 14.00 -7.41
CA VAL A 49 15.57 14.95 -8.46
C VAL A 49 17.07 15.17 -8.47
N ARG A 50 17.64 15.37 -9.66
CA ARG A 50 19.00 15.86 -9.91
C ARG A 50 19.05 16.72 -11.18
N SER A 51 20.13 17.41 -11.41
CA SER A 51 20.37 18.19 -12.62
C SER A 51 21.81 18.11 -13.08
N ASP A 52 22.10 18.27 -14.37
CA ASP A 52 23.47 18.21 -14.90
C ASP A 52 24.34 19.37 -14.40
N ASN A 53 23.72 20.53 -14.19
CA ASN A 53 24.34 21.72 -13.62
C ASN A 53 23.53 22.17 -12.40
N PRO A 54 24.08 23.00 -11.52
CA PRO A 54 23.29 23.58 -10.45
C PRO A 54 21.99 24.16 -10.97
N GLY A 55 20.90 23.64 -10.46
CA GLY A 55 19.56 23.97 -10.91
C GLY A 55 18.68 24.47 -9.78
N LYS A 56 17.52 24.96 -10.11
CA LYS A 56 16.52 25.45 -9.16
C LYS A 56 15.13 25.09 -9.66
N ALA A 57 14.31 24.58 -8.76
CA ALA A 57 12.94 24.17 -9.07
C ALA A 57 12.00 24.43 -7.90
N ARG A 58 10.71 24.43 -8.18
CA ARG A 58 9.69 24.39 -7.14
C ARG A 58 8.57 23.44 -7.53
N LEU A 59 7.77 23.07 -6.53
CA LEU A 59 6.60 22.25 -6.72
C LEU A 59 5.36 23.06 -6.34
N THR A 60 4.33 22.96 -7.15
CA THR A 60 3.01 23.54 -6.88
C THR A 60 1.94 22.48 -7.04
N PHE A 61 0.82 22.63 -6.39
CA PHE A 61 -0.36 21.80 -6.57
C PHE A 61 -1.62 22.57 -6.23
N ASP A 62 -2.75 22.12 -6.72
CA ASP A 62 -4.06 22.62 -6.39
C ASP A 62 -4.76 21.61 -5.47
N GLY A 63 -5.24 21.99 -4.34
CA GLY A 63 -5.87 21.03 -3.44
C GLY A 63 -6.23 21.59 -2.08
N LEU A 64 -5.85 22.82 -1.80
CA LEU A 64 -6.10 23.47 -0.51
C LEU A 64 -7.27 24.48 -0.55
N GLY A 65 -8.12 24.42 -1.56
CA GLY A 65 -9.34 25.24 -1.63
C GLY A 65 -9.13 26.69 -2.07
N ASN A 66 -8.03 26.99 -2.71
CA ASN A 66 -7.79 28.29 -3.30
C ASN A 66 -8.52 28.48 -4.63
N ASN A 67 -8.88 29.72 -4.95
CA ASN A 67 -9.49 30.07 -6.23
C ASN A 67 -8.48 30.15 -7.38
N TYR A 68 -7.20 29.95 -7.11
CA TYR A 68 -6.14 30.03 -8.10
C TYR A 68 -5.37 28.72 -8.13
N PRO A 69 -5.46 27.94 -9.21
CA PRO A 69 -4.72 26.71 -9.38
C PRO A 69 -3.21 26.98 -9.21
N TYR A 70 -2.48 26.05 -8.71
CA TYR A 70 -1.03 26.12 -8.48
C TYR A 70 -0.56 27.13 -7.44
N LYS A 71 -1.45 27.72 -6.67
CA LYS A 71 -1.07 28.58 -5.55
C LYS A 71 -0.75 27.80 -4.29
N ASP A 72 -1.41 26.67 -4.13
CA ASP A 72 -1.22 25.81 -3.01
C ASP A 72 -0.02 24.92 -3.16
N TRP A 73 1.18 25.47 -2.91
CA TRP A 73 2.36 24.62 -2.89
C TRP A 73 3.11 24.85 -1.64
N TYR A 74 4.02 24.27 -1.44
CA TYR A 74 4.65 23.88 -0.59
C TYR A 74 6.05 23.93 -0.56
N ALA A 75 6.68 23.98 0.25
CA ALA A 75 7.80 23.48 0.86
C ALA A 75 7.75 23.76 2.34
N THR A 76 7.67 24.95 2.78
CA THR A 76 7.65 25.27 4.19
C THR A 76 6.53 26.21 4.59
N GLY A 77 5.50 26.31 3.80
CA GLY A 77 4.38 27.15 4.15
C GLY A 77 3.64 27.85 3.03
N GLY A 78 3.75 27.36 1.81
CA GLY A 78 2.95 27.82 0.71
C GLY A 78 3.32 29.20 0.17
N SER A 79 4.60 29.50 0.05
CA SER A 79 5.10 30.75 -0.52
C SER A 79 5.54 30.54 -1.98
N TRP A 80 5.09 31.41 -2.88
CA TRP A 80 5.52 31.40 -4.27
C TRP A 80 7.01 31.63 -4.49
N THR A 81 7.73 32.05 -3.48
CA THR A 81 9.17 32.29 -3.56
C THR A 81 9.99 31.08 -3.16
N GLU A 82 9.37 30.08 -2.59
CA GLU A 82 10.08 28.89 -2.15
C GLU A 82 10.40 27.99 -3.30
N ALA A 83 11.66 27.57 -3.33
CA ALA A 83 12.21 26.68 -4.32
C ALA A 83 13.27 25.81 -3.67
N PHE A 84 13.56 24.66 -4.24
CA PHE A 84 14.68 23.84 -3.86
C PHE A 84 15.76 23.89 -4.93
N GLU A 85 17.02 23.78 -4.51
CA GLU A 85 18.16 23.73 -5.42
C GLU A 85 18.49 22.28 -5.77
N THR A 86 18.97 22.06 -6.98
CA THR A 86 19.36 20.74 -7.46
C THR A 86 20.83 20.71 -7.83
N THR A 87 21.44 19.53 -7.71
CA THR A 87 22.83 19.26 -8.06
C THR A 87 22.94 18.03 -8.96
N SER A 88 24.13 17.64 -9.34
CA SER A 88 24.36 16.42 -10.10
C SER A 88 24.12 15.13 -9.30
N GLN A 89 23.91 15.24 -8.00
CA GLN A 89 23.58 14.10 -7.15
C GLN A 89 22.07 13.98 -6.97
N TRP A 90 21.57 12.76 -6.93
CA TRP A 90 20.20 12.50 -6.57
C TRP A 90 19.91 12.97 -5.15
N GLN A 91 18.87 13.76 -5.00
CA GLN A 91 18.35 14.19 -3.70
C GLN A 91 16.87 13.85 -3.60
N GLN A 92 16.44 13.42 -2.44
CA GLN A 92 15.04 13.21 -2.15
C GLN A 92 14.41 14.50 -1.63
N VAL A 93 13.30 14.89 -2.23
CA VAL A 93 12.42 15.95 -1.73
C VAL A 93 11.19 15.29 -1.13
N LYS A 94 10.80 15.73 0.07
CA LYS A 94 9.58 15.28 0.76
C LYS A 94 8.79 16.48 1.23
N ILE A 95 7.49 16.43 1.02
CA ILE A 95 6.55 17.49 1.36
C ILE A 95 5.36 16.87 2.06
N THR A 96 4.94 17.43 3.18
CA THR A 96 3.71 17.06 3.87
C THR A 96 2.66 18.16 3.66
N VAL A 97 1.51 17.76 3.19
CA VAL A 97 0.34 18.62 3.01
C VAL A 97 -0.73 18.15 3.97
N ASN A 98 -1.09 19.02 4.91
CA ASN A 98 -2.10 18.69 5.92
C ASN A 98 -3.47 19.25 5.52
N ASP A 99 -4.53 18.61 6.01
CA ASP A 99 -5.91 19.07 5.88
C ASP A 99 -6.32 19.33 4.41
N PHE A 100 -6.06 18.38 3.55
CA PHE A 100 -6.34 18.50 2.12
C PHE A 100 -7.84 18.69 1.88
N VAL A 101 -8.25 19.69 1.11
CA VAL A 101 -9.67 20.03 0.98
C VAL A 101 -10.32 19.60 -0.34
N SER A 102 -9.53 19.25 -1.34
CA SER A 102 -10.03 18.81 -2.65
C SER A 102 -10.18 17.30 -2.74
N THR A 103 -10.95 16.85 -3.70
CA THR A 103 -11.08 15.42 -4.03
C THR A 103 -10.19 14.98 -5.18
N THR A 104 -9.56 15.93 -5.86
CA THR A 104 -8.56 15.70 -6.90
C THR A 104 -7.53 16.81 -6.89
N PHE A 105 -6.33 16.53 -7.34
CA PHE A 105 -5.28 17.53 -7.55
C PHE A 105 -4.28 17.07 -8.59
N GLN A 106 -3.50 18.03 -9.10
CA GLN A 106 -2.32 17.80 -9.93
C GLN A 106 -1.10 18.39 -9.23
N ILE A 107 0.04 17.78 -9.44
CA ILE A 107 1.33 18.31 -9.05
C ILE A 107 1.96 18.96 -10.28
N ALA A 108 2.39 20.20 -10.12
CA ALA A 108 3.17 20.91 -11.15
C ALA A 108 4.60 21.11 -10.63
N PHE A 109 5.54 20.54 -11.31
CA PHE A 109 6.96 20.82 -11.11
C PHE A 109 7.35 21.99 -12.01
N GLU A 110 7.91 23.03 -11.44
CA GLU A 110 8.25 24.26 -12.16
C GLU A 110 9.77 24.48 -12.17
N PHE A 111 10.33 24.52 -13.36
CA PHE A 111 11.78 24.50 -13.60
C PHE A 111 12.31 25.73 -14.32
N GLY A 112 11.47 26.71 -14.64
CA GLY A 112 11.83 27.88 -15.45
C GLY A 112 12.68 28.93 -14.72
N TYR A 113 13.47 28.54 -13.71
CA TYR A 113 14.36 29.46 -13.02
C TYR A 113 15.66 29.74 -13.77
N LEU A 114 16.23 28.72 -14.38
CA LEU A 114 17.55 28.78 -15.04
C LEU A 114 17.45 28.16 -16.43
N PRO A 115 17.96 28.86 -17.48
CA PRO A 115 17.97 28.30 -18.83
C PRO A 115 19.03 27.21 -18.97
N ASP A 116 18.86 26.37 -19.98
CA ASP A 116 19.83 25.36 -20.43
C ASP A 116 20.24 24.32 -19.36
N VAL A 117 19.42 24.13 -18.32
CA VAL A 117 19.62 23.10 -17.30
C VAL A 117 18.84 21.86 -17.68
N THR A 118 19.48 20.70 -17.61
CA THR A 118 18.83 19.40 -17.76
C THR A 118 18.54 18.81 -16.40
N TYR A 119 17.28 18.46 -16.17
CA TYR A 119 16.78 17.86 -14.95
C TYR A 119 16.40 16.39 -15.16
N TYR A 120 16.47 15.65 -14.09
CA TYR A 120 16.06 14.25 -14.00
C TYR A 120 15.18 14.08 -12.77
N GLU A 121 14.08 13.36 -12.94
CA GLU A 121 13.16 13.00 -11.85
C GLU A 121 12.91 11.49 -11.85
N ASP A 122 12.77 10.94 -10.66
CA ASP A 122 12.49 9.52 -10.46
C ASP A 122 11.68 9.31 -9.19
N ASN A 123 10.96 8.18 -9.14
CA ASN A 123 10.22 7.69 -7.98
C ASN A 123 9.31 8.74 -7.34
N ILE A 124 8.46 9.37 -8.16
CA ILE A 124 7.42 10.30 -7.68
C ILE A 124 6.33 9.48 -7.00
N VAL A 125 6.11 9.72 -5.72
CA VAL A 125 5.14 9.00 -4.88
C VAL A 125 4.26 10.01 -4.13
N VAL A 126 2.97 9.75 -4.13
CA VAL A 126 1.99 10.44 -3.28
C VAL A 126 1.39 9.42 -2.34
N THR A 127 1.50 9.67 -1.06
CA THR A 127 1.00 8.79 0.00
C THR A 127 -0.08 9.50 0.81
N ASP A 128 -1.25 8.93 0.86
CA ASP A 128 -2.29 9.31 1.82
C ASP A 128 -1.88 8.79 3.20
N LYS A 129 -1.65 9.70 4.15
CA LYS A 129 -1.18 9.36 5.50
C LYS A 129 -2.29 8.90 6.41
N ASP A 130 -3.52 9.21 6.06
CA ASP A 130 -4.71 8.89 6.84
C ASP A 130 -5.55 7.79 6.18
N ALA A 131 -5.07 7.25 5.05
CA ALA A 131 -5.72 6.12 4.42
C ALA A 131 -5.78 4.93 5.39
N GLU A 132 -6.98 4.43 5.60
CA GLU A 132 -7.14 3.18 6.35
C GLU A 132 -6.34 2.07 5.67
N PRO A 133 -5.65 1.24 6.44
CA PRO A 133 -4.90 0.13 5.87
C PRO A 133 -5.85 -0.76 5.07
N THR A 134 -5.51 -1.02 3.82
CA THR A 134 -6.28 -1.95 3.01
C THR A 134 -6.21 -3.33 3.63
N VAL A 135 -7.30 -3.76 4.26
CA VAL A 135 -7.42 -5.12 4.77
C VAL A 135 -7.70 -6.04 3.58
N VAL A 136 -6.71 -6.83 3.22
CA VAL A 136 -6.85 -7.88 2.21
C VAL A 136 -7.10 -9.19 2.94
N ASN A 137 -8.26 -9.82 2.71
CA ASN A 137 -8.49 -11.16 3.21
C ASN A 137 -7.66 -12.16 2.39
N LEU A 138 -6.67 -12.77 3.03
CA LEU A 138 -5.77 -13.74 2.40
C LEU A 138 -6.38 -15.16 2.34
N ILE A 139 -7.54 -15.35 2.97
CA ILE A 139 -8.24 -16.64 3.01
C ILE A 139 -9.37 -16.60 1.99
N SER A 140 -9.28 -17.42 0.97
CA SER A 140 -10.38 -17.65 0.04
C SER A 140 -11.37 -18.67 0.61
N ASN A 141 -12.67 -18.51 0.27
CA ASN A 141 -13.74 -19.36 0.73
C ASN A 141 -13.78 -19.52 2.28
N GLY A 142 -13.49 -18.45 2.99
CA GLY A 142 -13.55 -18.44 4.46
C GLY A 142 -14.97 -18.32 5.00
N ASP A 143 -15.93 -17.91 4.16
CA ASP A 143 -17.36 -17.85 4.43
C ASP A 143 -18.11 -19.17 4.08
N PHE A 144 -17.47 -20.07 3.32
CA PHE A 144 -18.01 -21.35 2.86
C PHE A 144 -19.26 -21.29 1.99
N GLU A 145 -19.62 -20.14 1.46
CA GLU A 145 -20.80 -19.94 0.60
C GLU A 145 -20.65 -20.63 -0.77
N SER A 146 -19.45 -21.04 -1.15
CA SER A 146 -19.23 -21.89 -2.32
C SER A 146 -19.76 -23.32 -2.18
N LYS A 147 -20.24 -23.71 -0.98
CA LYS A 147 -20.70 -25.07 -0.63
C LYS A 147 -19.63 -26.15 -0.85
N ALA A 148 -18.37 -25.76 -0.80
CA ALA A 148 -17.22 -26.63 -0.88
C ALA A 148 -16.23 -26.31 0.24
N ILE A 149 -15.50 -27.32 0.71
CA ILE A 149 -14.46 -27.08 1.72
C ILE A 149 -13.15 -26.58 1.07
N THR A 150 -12.92 -26.89 -0.20
CA THR A 150 -11.70 -26.45 -0.90
C THR A 150 -11.59 -24.91 -0.94
N PRO A 151 -10.40 -24.34 -0.69
CA PRO A 151 -9.09 -24.98 -0.55
C PRO A 151 -8.70 -25.42 0.87
N TRP A 152 -9.61 -25.43 1.81
CA TRP A 152 -9.38 -25.96 3.14
C TRP A 152 -9.18 -27.47 3.11
N GLY A 153 -8.39 -27.98 4.07
CA GLY A 153 -8.17 -29.39 4.27
C GLY A 153 -8.47 -29.84 5.70
N ALA A 154 -8.63 -31.16 5.88
CA ALA A 154 -8.72 -31.76 7.21
C ALA A 154 -7.79 -32.96 7.28
N TRP A 155 -7.17 -33.14 8.44
CA TRP A 155 -6.13 -34.13 8.64
C TRP A 155 -6.33 -34.92 9.93
N SER A 156 -5.56 -35.98 10.05
CA SER A 156 -5.62 -36.93 11.16
C SER A 156 -7.00 -37.57 11.26
N SER A 157 -7.68 -37.50 12.36
CA SER A 157 -9.06 -37.99 12.52
C SER A 157 -10.12 -36.95 12.29
N GLY A 158 -9.73 -35.72 11.91
CA GLY A 158 -10.65 -34.66 11.55
C GLY A 158 -11.33 -34.95 10.22
N LYS A 159 -12.62 -34.73 10.15
CA LYS A 159 -13.42 -34.77 8.93
C LYS A 159 -14.12 -33.45 8.74
N ALA A 160 -13.82 -32.78 7.64
CA ALA A 160 -14.48 -31.53 7.29
C ALA A 160 -15.60 -31.76 6.27
N ALA A 161 -16.68 -31.06 6.46
CA ALA A 161 -17.83 -31.00 5.55
C ALA A 161 -18.44 -29.62 5.62
N ILE A 162 -19.26 -29.28 4.64
CA ILE A 162 -20.12 -28.08 4.72
C ILE A 162 -21.28 -28.38 5.66
N SER A 163 -21.66 -27.39 6.45
CA SER A 163 -22.80 -27.46 7.36
C SER A 163 -24.14 -27.54 6.62
N GLU A 164 -25.20 -27.77 7.35
CA GLU A 164 -26.55 -27.52 6.84
C GLU A 164 -26.76 -26.02 6.62
N GLU A 165 -27.73 -25.68 5.76
CA GLU A 165 -28.08 -24.28 5.49
C GLU A 165 -28.62 -23.61 6.76
N GLY A 166 -28.19 -22.38 7.01
CA GLY A 166 -28.52 -21.60 8.20
C GLY A 166 -27.61 -21.85 9.41
N GLU A 167 -26.57 -22.66 9.29
CA GLU A 167 -25.59 -22.89 10.36
C GLU A 167 -24.37 -21.97 10.29
N GLY A 168 -24.26 -21.07 9.31
CA GLY A 168 -23.22 -20.04 9.20
C GLY A 168 -23.39 -18.92 10.24
N TYR A 169 -22.35 -18.12 10.43
CA TYR A 169 -22.40 -16.89 11.21
C TYR A 169 -22.47 -15.68 10.30
N GLY A 170 -23.63 -15.04 10.22
CA GLY A 170 -23.86 -13.95 9.24
C GLY A 170 -23.82 -14.40 7.78
N SER A 171 -23.86 -15.71 7.54
CA SER A 171 -23.80 -16.39 6.24
C SER A 171 -24.68 -17.63 6.27
N SER A 172 -24.87 -18.29 5.11
CA SER A 172 -25.74 -19.48 5.07
C SER A 172 -25.02 -20.75 5.52
N TYR A 173 -23.73 -20.84 5.27
CA TYR A 173 -22.95 -22.06 5.49
C TYR A 173 -21.72 -21.82 6.37
N SER A 174 -21.18 -22.91 6.90
CA SER A 174 -19.92 -22.93 7.62
C SER A 174 -19.18 -24.24 7.36
N MET A 175 -17.90 -24.30 7.68
CA MET A 175 -17.19 -25.57 7.72
C MET A 175 -17.46 -26.29 9.05
N LYS A 176 -17.95 -27.53 8.97
CA LYS A 176 -18.15 -28.43 10.11
C LYS A 176 -17.00 -29.39 10.21
N LEU A 177 -16.22 -29.29 11.29
CA LEU A 177 -15.17 -30.23 11.60
C LEU A 177 -15.68 -31.23 12.65
N THR A 178 -15.59 -32.51 12.35
CA THR A 178 -15.88 -33.58 13.30
C THR A 178 -14.65 -34.41 13.59
N SER A 179 -14.53 -34.90 14.83
CA SER A 179 -13.49 -35.80 15.22
C SER A 179 -14.13 -37.06 15.82
N SER A 180 -13.54 -38.21 15.50
CA SER A 180 -13.94 -39.51 16.10
C SER A 180 -13.10 -39.87 17.30
N VAL A 181 -12.14 -39.04 17.71
CA VAL A 181 -11.25 -39.32 18.85
C VAL A 181 -11.33 -38.20 19.86
N ASP A 182 -11.29 -38.56 21.13
CA ASP A 182 -11.02 -37.59 22.18
C ASP A 182 -9.52 -37.33 22.22
N GLY A 183 -9.13 -36.14 21.85
CA GLY A 183 -7.73 -35.72 21.81
C GLY A 183 -7.15 -35.54 23.20
N GLY A 184 -7.93 -35.11 24.15
CA GLY A 184 -7.45 -34.69 25.48
C GLY A 184 -6.44 -33.53 25.40
N ALA A 185 -5.95 -33.09 26.54
CA ALA A 185 -4.93 -32.05 26.58
C ALA A 185 -3.62 -32.52 25.91
N GLY A 186 -3.06 -31.65 25.04
CA GLY A 186 -1.83 -31.95 24.31
C GLY A 186 -1.99 -32.82 23.06
N ASN A 187 -3.22 -33.15 22.68
CA ASN A 187 -3.49 -33.98 21.50
C ASN A 187 -4.38 -33.26 20.45
N ALA A 188 -4.45 -31.93 20.46
CA ALA A 188 -5.25 -31.15 19.53
C ALA A 188 -4.94 -31.50 18.05
N TYR A 189 -3.69 -31.87 17.75
CA TYR A 189 -3.25 -32.27 16.42
C TYR A 189 -3.94 -33.53 15.86
N LYS A 190 -4.63 -34.29 16.70
CA LYS A 190 -5.33 -35.53 16.27
C LYS A 190 -6.58 -35.26 15.42
N ALA A 191 -7.11 -34.05 15.47
CA ALA A 191 -8.21 -33.64 14.60
C ALA A 191 -7.97 -32.21 14.13
N GLN A 192 -7.59 -32.04 12.89
CA GLN A 192 -7.17 -30.75 12.34
C GLN A 192 -8.00 -30.37 11.11
N ALA A 193 -8.22 -29.08 10.96
CA ALA A 193 -8.57 -28.45 9.71
C ALA A 193 -7.66 -27.24 9.51
N GLY A 194 -7.29 -26.94 8.29
CA GLY A 194 -6.40 -25.82 8.02
C GLY A 194 -6.49 -25.32 6.59
N TYR A 195 -5.86 -24.19 6.38
CA TYR A 195 -5.74 -23.47 5.13
C TYR A 195 -4.27 -23.29 4.79
N GLY A 196 -3.89 -23.59 3.57
CA GLY A 196 -2.56 -23.31 3.05
C GLY A 196 -2.56 -22.00 2.27
N PHE A 197 -1.68 -21.09 2.62
CA PHE A 197 -1.50 -19.87 1.84
C PHE A 197 -0.70 -20.16 0.57
N ASP A 198 -1.21 -19.73 -0.59
CA ASP A 198 -0.52 -19.87 -1.89
C ASP A 198 0.74 -19.00 -1.95
N THR A 199 0.73 -17.88 -1.24
CA THR A 199 1.87 -16.97 -1.12
C THR A 199 2.31 -16.89 0.33
N PRO A 200 3.61 -17.04 0.61
CA PRO A 200 4.12 -16.88 1.98
C PRO A 200 3.79 -15.51 2.57
N LEU A 201 3.56 -15.47 3.87
CA LEU A 201 3.44 -14.21 4.59
C LEU A 201 4.75 -13.43 4.54
N GLU A 202 4.67 -12.12 4.42
CA GLU A 202 5.83 -11.24 4.28
C GLU A 202 6.42 -10.91 5.65
N VAL A 203 7.73 -10.99 5.75
CA VAL A 203 8.47 -10.61 6.97
C VAL A 203 8.29 -9.12 7.25
N GLY A 204 8.01 -8.79 8.51
CA GLY A 204 7.83 -7.40 8.96
C GLY A 204 6.43 -6.82 8.74
N LYS A 205 5.50 -7.60 8.20
CA LYS A 205 4.08 -7.21 8.12
C LYS A 205 3.31 -7.70 9.34
N THR A 206 2.23 -7.00 9.65
CA THR A 206 1.27 -7.40 10.68
C THR A 206 0.07 -8.08 10.04
N TYR A 207 -0.32 -9.20 10.58
CA TYR A 207 -1.48 -9.97 10.14
C TYR A 207 -2.45 -10.13 11.29
N GLU A 208 -3.73 -10.07 11.01
CA GLU A 208 -4.80 -10.37 11.95
C GLU A 208 -5.51 -11.65 11.50
N PHE A 209 -5.71 -12.58 12.41
CA PHE A 209 -6.57 -13.73 12.19
C PHE A 209 -7.83 -13.61 13.03
N SER A 210 -8.98 -13.76 12.39
CA SER A 210 -10.28 -13.79 13.05
C SER A 210 -11.14 -14.94 12.53
N ALA A 211 -11.87 -15.60 13.42
CA ALA A 211 -12.81 -16.64 13.06
C ALA A 211 -13.98 -16.69 14.06
N MET A 212 -15.17 -17.02 13.56
CA MET A 212 -16.31 -17.33 14.42
C MET A 212 -16.43 -18.85 14.56
N ILE A 213 -16.39 -19.33 15.78
CA ILE A 213 -16.36 -20.77 16.07
C ILE A 213 -17.46 -21.11 17.06
N LYS A 214 -18.21 -22.19 16.77
CA LYS A 214 -19.14 -22.82 17.72
C LYS A 214 -18.83 -24.31 17.85
N ALA A 215 -19.16 -24.90 18.98
CA ALA A 215 -19.02 -26.32 19.20
C ALA A 215 -20.33 -26.90 19.74
N SER A 216 -20.62 -28.16 19.42
CA SER A 216 -21.82 -28.86 19.90
C SER A 216 -21.71 -29.22 21.41
N VAL A 217 -20.52 -29.25 21.95
CA VAL A 217 -20.24 -29.48 23.36
C VAL A 217 -19.11 -28.57 23.84
N SER A 218 -19.01 -28.34 25.15
CA SER A 218 -17.88 -27.59 25.70
C SER A 218 -16.57 -28.30 25.36
N THR A 219 -15.67 -27.58 24.69
CA THR A 219 -14.39 -28.13 24.23
C THR A 219 -13.31 -27.08 24.20
N THR A 220 -12.07 -27.50 24.09
CA THR A 220 -10.92 -26.64 23.86
C THR A 220 -10.36 -26.93 22.46
N PHE A 221 -9.97 -25.89 21.76
CA PHE A 221 -9.29 -25.99 20.48
C PHE A 221 -8.05 -25.09 20.47
N GLN A 222 -7.14 -25.36 19.57
CA GLN A 222 -5.93 -24.57 19.34
C GLN A 222 -5.95 -24.03 17.92
N ILE A 223 -5.55 -22.77 17.76
CA ILE A 223 -5.26 -22.16 16.47
C ILE A 223 -3.75 -22.02 16.38
N GLN A 224 -3.19 -22.40 15.26
CA GLN A 224 -1.76 -22.33 15.02
C GLN A 224 -1.47 -21.82 13.62
N ILE A 225 -0.57 -20.86 13.50
CA ILE A 225 0.06 -20.49 12.25
C ILE A 225 1.42 -21.17 12.21
N GLN A 226 1.69 -21.93 11.16
CA GLN A 226 2.87 -22.78 11.08
C GLN A 226 3.51 -22.73 9.70
N ASN A 227 4.79 -23.05 9.68
CA ASN A 227 5.51 -23.28 8.43
C ASN A 227 5.04 -24.59 7.81
N SER A 228 4.67 -24.57 6.52
CA SER A 228 4.11 -25.74 5.83
C SER A 228 5.13 -26.86 5.59
N THR A 229 6.42 -26.59 5.67
CA THR A 229 7.48 -27.57 5.44
C THR A 229 8.00 -28.20 6.73
N SER A 230 8.29 -27.36 7.74
CA SER A 230 8.85 -27.82 9.00
C SER A 230 7.79 -28.09 10.07
N TYR A 231 6.55 -27.61 9.84
CA TYR A 231 5.45 -27.64 10.81
C TYR A 231 5.79 -26.95 12.14
N ALA A 232 6.84 -26.11 12.13
CA ALA A 232 7.15 -25.28 13.29
C ALA A 232 6.05 -24.23 13.46
N GLY A 233 5.53 -24.09 14.67
CA GLY A 233 4.57 -23.05 15.01
C GLY A 233 5.26 -21.68 15.03
N GLU A 234 4.68 -20.74 14.34
CA GLU A 234 5.16 -19.35 14.30
C GLU A 234 4.42 -18.50 15.34
N CYS A 235 3.16 -18.83 15.63
CA CYS A 235 2.38 -18.28 16.75
C CYS A 235 1.26 -19.22 17.18
N TYR A 236 0.82 -19.08 18.42
CA TYR A 236 -0.16 -19.96 19.09
C TYR A 236 -1.28 -19.10 19.67
#